data_79700e7279f1f8180e79f2437cc1ca5b
#
_entry.id   79700e7279f1f8180e79f2437cc1ca5b
#
_cell.length_a   1.000
_cell.length_b   1.000
_cell.length_c   1.000
_cell.angle_alpha   90.00
_cell.angle_beta   90.00
_cell.angle_gamma   90.00
#
_symmetry.space_group_name_H-M   'P 1'
#
loop_
_entity.id
_entity.type
_entity.pdbx_description
1 polymer ?
#
loop_
_entity_poly.entity_id
_entity_poly.type
_entity_poly.pdbx_seq_one_letter_code
_entity_poly.pdbx_strand_id
1 'polypeptide(L)'
;KNVVWKTPIPGSGWSTPAILGNEAWLTTAAENGTTQSVMCLDAKTGKVLFEKILVTNDNPEPLANSVNSYASSSPVIEDGRVYVHFGAYGTFCLDTKTREVLWQRRDLTASHWRGPASSPVLWKDKLILTFDGADQQYLVGLDKQTGKTIWRRDRSTKFGDEDPKTGRPANSGDLRKAYSTPIFVEIDGVTQMISNAAKACWAYDPETGAELWSVHYPTHSPSSRPVYSKELGQIFINTGLGKAEIWAVRADAKARGEISDTHVVWKLLKRTPKRSSPVLVGDLLFMANDGVAACADAKTGELLWQERAGGEYSASLISDGKHVWFFDEIGLGTVVKASGTYEKVAENTLDAGCLASPAVSDGALFVRTRTHLYRIGRP
;
A
#
# COMPACT_ATOMS: atom_id res chain seq x y z
N LYS A 1 0.27 -28.84 0.86
CA LYS A 1 1.52 -29.17 1.58
C LYS A 1 2.19 -27.85 1.97
N ASN A 2 2.88 -27.79 3.09
CA ASN A 2 3.60 -26.61 3.63
C ASN A 2 2.74 -25.55 4.35
N VAL A 3 1.44 -25.71 4.53
CA VAL A 3 0.69 -24.89 5.47
C VAL A 3 1.05 -25.36 6.89
N VAL A 4 1.72 -24.47 7.64
CA VAL A 4 2.12 -24.73 9.03
C VAL A 4 0.92 -24.57 9.95
N TRP A 5 0.18 -23.47 9.76
CA TRP A 5 -1.07 -23.21 10.44
C TRP A 5 -2.00 -22.32 9.59
N LYS A 6 -3.26 -22.31 9.96
CA LYS A 6 -4.34 -21.53 9.38
C LYS A 6 -5.28 -21.10 10.49
N THR A 7 -5.48 -19.79 10.64
CA THR A 7 -6.30 -19.22 11.71
C THR A 7 -7.43 -18.37 11.12
N PRO A 8 -8.69 -18.58 11.50
CA PRO A 8 -9.80 -17.74 11.10
C PRO A 8 -9.58 -16.30 11.59
N ILE A 9 -9.87 -15.33 10.73
CA ILE A 9 -9.85 -13.90 11.07
C ILE A 9 -11.26 -13.35 10.91
N PRO A 10 -11.88 -12.84 11.98
CA PRO A 10 -13.24 -12.33 11.92
C PRO A 10 -13.33 -11.01 11.15
N GLY A 11 -14.48 -10.73 10.59
CA GLY A 11 -14.79 -9.50 9.88
C GLY A 11 -14.06 -9.37 8.54
N SER A 12 -13.95 -8.12 8.08
CA SER A 12 -13.34 -7.75 6.81
C SER A 12 -12.10 -6.90 7.02
N GLY A 13 -11.02 -7.16 6.25
CA GLY A 13 -9.81 -6.34 6.30
C GLY A 13 -8.74 -6.84 5.34
N TRP A 14 -8.03 -5.92 4.71
CA TRP A 14 -7.03 -6.24 3.68
C TRP A 14 -5.62 -5.82 4.09
N SER A 15 -5.42 -5.62 5.40
CA SER A 15 -4.09 -5.32 5.94
C SER A 15 -3.13 -6.50 5.76
N THR A 16 -1.93 -6.21 5.26
CA THR A 16 -0.79 -7.11 5.36
C THR A 16 -0.44 -7.28 6.84
N PRO A 17 -0.19 -8.48 7.36
CA PRO A 17 0.25 -8.65 8.74
C PRO A 17 1.63 -8.02 8.95
N ALA A 18 1.78 -7.21 10.00
CA ALA A 18 3.07 -6.70 10.44
C ALA A 18 3.67 -7.69 11.45
N ILE A 19 4.89 -8.17 11.18
CA ILE A 19 5.51 -9.24 11.98
C ILE A 19 6.80 -8.74 12.59
N LEU A 20 6.92 -8.89 13.90
CA LEU A 20 8.16 -8.63 14.64
C LEU A 20 8.32 -9.69 15.73
N GLY A 21 9.46 -10.37 15.72
CA GLY A 21 9.69 -11.52 16.61
C GLY A 21 8.64 -12.61 16.41
N ASN A 22 7.93 -12.97 17.47
CA ASN A 22 6.90 -14.00 17.42
C ASN A 22 5.47 -13.44 17.34
N GLU A 23 5.29 -12.17 16.96
CA GLU A 23 3.99 -11.51 16.90
C GLU A 23 3.63 -11.11 15.48
N ALA A 24 2.43 -11.47 15.04
CA ALA A 24 1.83 -11.04 13.78
C ALA A 24 0.61 -10.16 14.07
N TRP A 25 0.69 -8.88 13.73
CA TRP A 25 -0.33 -7.90 13.98
C TRP A 25 -1.09 -7.56 12.69
N LEU A 26 -2.40 -7.46 12.78
CA LEU A 26 -3.27 -7.08 11.66
C LEU A 26 -4.49 -6.30 12.14
N THR A 27 -5.18 -5.65 11.22
CA THR A 27 -6.44 -4.94 11.47
C THR A 27 -7.61 -5.68 10.86
N THR A 28 -8.78 -5.57 11.47
CA THR A 28 -10.05 -6.09 10.93
C THR A 28 -11.19 -5.14 11.27
N ALA A 29 -12.32 -5.25 10.59
CA ALA A 29 -13.50 -4.43 10.83
C ALA A 29 -14.79 -5.24 10.63
N ALA A 30 -15.87 -4.84 11.26
CA ALA A 30 -17.19 -5.30 10.86
C ALA A 30 -17.45 -4.91 9.40
N GLU A 31 -18.14 -5.75 8.62
CA GLU A 31 -18.44 -5.51 7.21
C GLU A 31 -19.17 -4.19 6.97
N ASN A 32 -20.05 -3.81 7.88
CA ASN A 32 -20.78 -2.56 7.84
C ASN A 32 -20.01 -1.36 8.41
N GLY A 33 -18.76 -1.54 8.88
CA GLY A 33 -17.91 -0.49 9.40
C GLY A 33 -18.22 0.00 10.81
N THR A 34 -19.13 -0.65 11.54
CA THR A 34 -19.51 -0.24 12.90
C THR A 34 -18.40 -0.43 13.92
N THR A 35 -17.47 -1.36 13.66
CA THR A 35 -16.30 -1.57 14.52
C THR A 35 -15.03 -1.75 13.71
N GLN A 36 -13.91 -1.22 14.22
CA GLN A 36 -12.56 -1.48 13.72
C GLN A 36 -11.70 -2.02 14.86
N SER A 37 -11.00 -3.12 14.61
CA SER A 37 -10.24 -3.86 15.61
C SER A 37 -8.78 -4.08 15.18
N VAL A 38 -7.93 -4.25 16.16
CA VAL A 38 -6.57 -4.77 15.98
C VAL A 38 -6.48 -6.16 16.58
N MET A 39 -5.75 -7.04 15.92
CA MET A 39 -5.46 -8.41 16.37
C MET A 39 -3.98 -8.68 16.41
N CYS A 40 -3.55 -9.51 17.35
CA CYS A 40 -2.21 -10.08 17.41
C CYS A 40 -2.29 -11.60 17.52
N LEU A 41 -1.54 -12.28 16.65
CA LEU A 41 -1.39 -13.73 16.67
C LEU A 41 0.06 -14.11 16.97
N ASP A 42 0.24 -15.25 17.60
CA ASP A 42 1.54 -15.91 17.69
C ASP A 42 1.97 -16.36 16.29
N ALA A 43 3.07 -15.82 15.80
CA ALA A 43 3.53 -16.06 14.44
C ALA A 43 3.97 -17.52 14.19
N LYS A 44 4.36 -18.27 15.23
CA LYS A 44 4.78 -19.68 15.11
C LYS A 44 3.59 -20.63 15.12
N THR A 45 2.59 -20.36 15.95
CA THR A 45 1.48 -21.30 16.22
C THR A 45 0.14 -20.87 15.60
N GLY A 46 -0.01 -19.60 15.21
CA GLY A 46 -1.25 -19.04 14.74
C GLY A 46 -2.30 -18.76 15.83
N LYS A 47 -1.95 -18.97 17.13
CA LYS A 47 -2.86 -18.70 18.24
C LYS A 47 -3.14 -17.20 18.35
N VAL A 48 -4.42 -16.82 18.46
CA VAL A 48 -4.80 -15.43 18.77
C VAL A 48 -4.34 -15.12 20.20
N LEU A 49 -3.47 -14.14 20.33
CA LEU A 49 -2.92 -13.66 21.61
C LEU A 49 -3.70 -12.46 22.14
N PHE A 50 -4.26 -11.65 21.23
CA PHE A 50 -4.93 -10.41 21.59
C PHE A 50 -5.88 -9.97 20.48
N GLU A 51 -7.01 -9.39 20.87
CA GLU A 51 -7.96 -8.70 20.02
C GLU A 51 -8.57 -7.54 20.80
N LYS A 52 -8.68 -6.37 20.16
CA LYS A 52 -9.28 -5.18 20.77
C LYS A 52 -10.02 -4.35 19.73
N ILE A 53 -11.28 -4.03 20.00
CA ILE A 53 -12.02 -3.00 19.27
C ILE A 53 -11.43 -1.64 19.67
N LEU A 54 -10.96 -0.90 18.69
CA LEU A 54 -10.38 0.44 18.87
C LEU A 54 -11.34 1.55 18.49
N VAL A 55 -12.26 1.25 17.57
CA VAL A 55 -13.27 2.19 17.10
C VAL A 55 -14.63 1.54 17.13
N THR A 56 -15.62 2.25 17.67
CA THR A 56 -17.04 2.00 17.48
C THR A 56 -17.66 3.23 16.81
N ASN A 57 -18.46 3.01 15.78
CA ASN A 57 -19.12 4.06 15.01
C ASN A 57 -20.53 3.63 14.60
N ASP A 58 -21.53 4.34 15.05
CA ASP A 58 -22.94 4.03 14.78
C ASP A 58 -23.38 4.43 13.36
N ASN A 59 -22.63 5.31 12.69
CA ASN A 59 -22.93 5.78 11.34
C ASN A 59 -21.66 5.91 10.50
N PRO A 60 -21.02 4.79 10.11
CA PRO A 60 -19.82 4.82 9.25
C PRO A 60 -20.17 5.30 7.84
N GLU A 61 -19.23 6.00 7.19
CA GLU A 61 -19.35 6.37 5.78
C GLU A 61 -19.47 5.08 4.95
N PRO A 62 -20.54 4.88 4.15
CA PRO A 62 -20.71 3.65 3.39
C PRO A 62 -19.62 3.47 2.33
N LEU A 63 -19.10 2.24 2.18
CA LEU A 63 -18.17 1.91 1.12
C LEU A 63 -18.89 1.75 -0.22
N ALA A 64 -18.44 2.50 -1.23
CA ALA A 64 -19.03 2.47 -2.58
C ALA A 64 -18.69 1.22 -3.39
N ASN A 65 -17.80 0.35 -2.90
CA ASN A 65 -17.42 -0.90 -3.58
C ASN A 65 -16.91 -1.95 -2.57
N SER A 66 -16.84 -3.20 -3.02
CA SER A 66 -16.38 -4.36 -2.23
C SER A 66 -14.87 -4.62 -2.34
N VAL A 67 -14.12 -3.79 -3.07
CA VAL A 67 -12.67 -3.99 -3.27
C VAL A 67 -11.88 -3.51 -2.07
N ASN A 68 -12.43 -2.57 -1.31
CA ASN A 68 -11.81 -2.02 -0.11
C ASN A 68 -12.58 -2.43 1.16
N SER A 69 -12.01 -2.16 2.32
CA SER A 69 -12.61 -2.39 3.62
C SER A 69 -12.31 -1.23 4.58
N TYR A 70 -12.95 -1.22 5.73
CA TYR A 70 -12.66 -0.24 6.79
C TYR A 70 -11.34 -0.54 7.55
N ALA A 71 -10.64 -1.63 7.18
CA ALA A 71 -9.38 -2.08 7.77
C ALA A 71 -8.38 -2.56 6.71
N SER A 72 -8.19 -1.77 5.65
CA SER A 72 -7.26 -2.09 4.57
C SER A 72 -5.84 -1.62 4.83
N SER A 73 -5.65 -0.57 5.63
CA SER A 73 -4.32 -0.08 6.00
C SER A 73 -3.58 -1.10 6.85
N SER A 74 -2.36 -1.43 6.46
CA SER A 74 -1.50 -2.37 7.19
C SER A 74 -0.91 -1.71 8.42
N PRO A 75 -0.83 -2.41 9.57
CA PRO A 75 -0.08 -1.92 10.72
C PRO A 75 1.39 -1.72 10.39
N VAL A 76 2.07 -0.88 11.15
CA VAL A 76 3.53 -0.83 11.19
C VAL A 76 4.01 -1.06 12.63
N ILE A 77 5.08 -1.82 12.79
CA ILE A 77 5.57 -2.26 14.10
C ILE A 77 7.05 -1.93 14.26
N GLU A 78 7.42 -1.53 15.45
CA GLU A 78 8.79 -1.45 15.93
C GLU A 78 8.89 -2.04 17.35
N ASP A 79 10.08 -2.17 17.91
CA ASP A 79 10.22 -2.70 19.26
C ASP A 79 9.42 -1.89 20.28
N GLY A 80 8.56 -2.60 21.00
CA GLY A 80 7.66 -2.06 22.02
C GLY A 80 6.40 -1.37 21.50
N ARG A 81 6.24 -1.13 20.18
CA ARG A 81 5.08 -0.37 19.65
C ARG A 81 4.53 -0.91 18.34
N VAL A 82 3.22 -0.91 18.24
CA VAL A 82 2.49 -1.12 16.98
C VAL A 82 1.59 0.08 16.70
N TYR A 83 1.58 0.52 15.44
CA TYR A 83 0.76 1.63 14.97
C TYR A 83 -0.27 1.09 13.98
N VAL A 84 -1.54 1.40 14.24
CA VAL A 84 -2.66 1.00 13.39
C VAL A 84 -3.44 2.23 12.93
N HIS A 85 -3.94 2.19 11.70
CA HIS A 85 -4.58 3.31 11.04
C HIS A 85 -5.85 2.86 10.33
N PHE A 86 -6.95 3.57 10.56
CA PHE A 86 -8.26 3.34 9.98
C PHE A 86 -8.76 4.57 9.20
N GLY A 87 -7.85 5.32 8.56
CA GLY A 87 -8.20 6.57 7.89
C GLY A 87 -8.79 7.61 8.85
N ALA A 88 -9.90 8.21 8.45
CA ALA A 88 -10.61 9.20 9.26
C ALA A 88 -11.19 8.65 10.57
N TYR A 89 -11.28 7.33 10.74
CA TYR A 89 -11.78 6.74 11.98
C TYR A 89 -10.74 6.73 13.11
N GLY A 90 -9.48 6.90 12.79
CA GLY A 90 -8.43 7.12 13.77
C GLY A 90 -7.12 6.40 13.51
N THR A 91 -6.11 6.86 14.23
CA THR A 91 -4.76 6.28 14.30
C THR A 91 -4.42 6.01 15.75
N PHE A 92 -3.87 4.84 16.02
CA PHE A 92 -3.59 4.38 17.37
C PHE A 92 -2.18 3.83 17.46
N CYS A 93 -1.52 4.09 18.58
CA CYS A 93 -0.29 3.42 18.99
C CYS A 93 -0.57 2.57 20.21
N LEU A 94 -0.21 1.29 20.16
CA LEU A 94 -0.33 0.39 21.29
C LEU A 94 1.06 -0.10 21.72
N ASP A 95 1.21 -0.33 23.00
CA ASP A 95 2.33 -1.07 23.56
C ASP A 95 2.22 -2.56 23.22
N THR A 96 3.27 -3.16 22.66
CA THR A 96 3.23 -4.57 22.24
C THR A 96 3.26 -5.56 23.39
N LYS A 97 3.68 -5.16 24.61
CA LYS A 97 3.72 -6.04 25.81
C LYS A 97 2.46 -5.93 26.63
N THR A 98 2.07 -4.68 26.99
CA THR A 98 0.91 -4.45 27.86
C THR A 98 -0.41 -4.47 27.10
N ARG A 99 -0.38 -4.33 25.76
CA ARG A 99 -1.56 -4.22 24.88
C ARG A 99 -2.37 -2.95 25.12
N GLU A 100 -1.85 -2.01 25.87
CA GLU A 100 -2.50 -0.73 26.16
C GLU A 100 -2.33 0.26 24.99
N VAL A 101 -3.35 1.10 24.81
CA VAL A 101 -3.28 2.24 23.87
C VAL A 101 -2.45 3.33 24.52
N LEU A 102 -1.27 3.61 23.97
CA LEU A 102 -0.37 4.65 24.44
C LEU A 102 -0.85 6.04 24.03
N TRP A 103 -1.33 6.17 22.81
CA TRP A 103 -1.95 7.37 22.29
C TRP A 103 -2.89 7.07 21.12
N GLN A 104 -3.78 8.00 20.84
CA GLN A 104 -4.68 7.96 19.68
C GLN A 104 -4.91 9.34 19.08
N ARG A 105 -5.20 9.38 17.77
CA ARG A 105 -5.61 10.56 17.01
C ARG A 105 -6.89 10.26 16.26
N ARG A 106 -7.95 11.01 16.55
CA ARG A 106 -9.27 10.88 15.92
C ARG A 106 -9.77 12.19 15.31
N ASP A 107 -8.92 13.18 15.28
CA ASP A 107 -9.15 14.53 14.76
C ASP A 107 -8.62 14.74 13.33
N LEU A 108 -7.87 13.75 12.79
CA LEU A 108 -7.35 13.76 11.43
C LEU A 108 -8.39 13.16 10.49
N THR A 109 -9.00 13.98 9.65
CA THR A 109 -10.15 13.58 8.84
C THR A 109 -9.90 13.80 7.35
N ALA A 110 -10.52 12.96 6.54
CA ALA A 110 -10.72 13.13 5.10
C ALA A 110 -11.87 12.20 4.69
N SER A 111 -12.79 12.66 3.85
CA SER A 111 -13.86 11.82 3.32
C SER A 111 -13.29 10.81 2.34
N HIS A 112 -13.50 9.54 2.63
CA HIS A 112 -12.96 8.46 1.81
C HIS A 112 -14.00 7.34 1.62
N TRP A 113 -15.12 7.70 0.98
CA TRP A 113 -16.28 6.83 0.75
C TRP A 113 -16.00 5.56 -0.10
N ARG A 114 -14.77 5.35 -0.55
CA ARG A 114 -14.28 4.07 -1.07
C ARG A 114 -13.40 3.30 -0.07
N GLY A 115 -13.26 3.81 1.14
CA GLY A 115 -12.45 3.28 2.22
C GLY A 115 -10.98 3.72 2.20
N PRO A 116 -10.37 3.84 3.38
CA PRO A 116 -8.95 4.16 3.53
C PRO A 116 -8.09 2.96 3.11
N ALA A 117 -6.91 3.20 2.53
CA ALA A 117 -5.99 2.12 2.18
C ALA A 117 -4.51 2.45 2.32
N SER A 118 -4.12 3.74 2.28
CA SER A 118 -2.73 4.11 2.56
C SER A 118 -2.33 3.65 3.95
N SER A 119 -1.20 2.97 4.05
CA SER A 119 -0.68 2.47 5.33
C SER A 119 0.24 3.50 5.98
N PRO A 120 0.31 3.56 7.32
CA PRO A 120 1.30 4.37 8.01
C PRO A 120 2.71 3.92 7.67
N VAL A 121 3.66 4.85 7.68
CA VAL A 121 5.08 4.54 7.52
C VAL A 121 5.90 5.19 8.61
N LEU A 122 6.92 4.48 9.11
CA LEU A 122 7.86 5.00 10.10
C LEU A 122 9.08 5.60 9.40
N TRP A 123 9.49 6.78 9.85
CA TRP A 123 10.74 7.39 9.46
C TRP A 123 11.37 8.12 10.66
N LYS A 124 12.52 7.64 11.13
CA LYS A 124 13.19 8.13 12.35
C LYS A 124 12.22 8.19 13.55
N ASP A 125 11.96 9.40 14.05
CA ASP A 125 11.06 9.69 15.17
C ASP A 125 9.60 9.94 14.75
N LYS A 126 9.28 9.79 13.45
CA LYS A 126 7.99 10.16 12.90
C LYS A 126 7.16 8.94 12.45
N LEU A 127 5.86 9.02 12.69
CA LEU A 127 4.84 8.24 12.00
C LEU A 127 4.20 9.12 10.94
N ILE A 128 4.34 8.75 9.67
CA ILE A 128 3.79 9.52 8.56
C ILE A 128 2.53 8.85 8.04
N LEU A 129 1.47 9.63 7.89
CA LEU A 129 0.17 9.23 7.40
C LEU A 129 -0.18 10.02 6.14
N THR A 130 -0.91 9.38 5.23
CA THR A 130 -1.42 9.99 3.99
C THR A 130 -2.94 9.97 4.00
N PHE A 131 -3.54 11.14 3.81
CA PHE A 131 -4.97 11.35 3.71
C PHE A 131 -5.30 11.94 2.34
N ASP A 132 -5.61 11.09 1.39
CA ASP A 132 -5.99 11.48 0.02
C ASP A 132 -7.48 11.22 -0.19
N GLY A 133 -8.32 11.99 0.50
CA GLY A 133 -9.77 11.88 0.44
C GLY A 133 -10.40 12.66 -0.71
N ALA A 134 -11.72 12.68 -0.74
CA ALA A 134 -12.49 13.42 -1.74
C ALA A 134 -12.51 14.94 -1.47
N ASP A 135 -12.43 15.33 -0.21
CA ASP A 135 -12.52 16.70 0.29
C ASP A 135 -11.15 17.31 0.65
N GLN A 136 -10.25 16.50 1.20
CA GLN A 136 -8.92 16.93 1.64
C GLN A 136 -7.86 15.93 1.16
N GLN A 137 -6.69 16.47 0.74
CA GLN A 137 -5.54 15.67 0.35
C GLN A 137 -4.31 16.24 1.06
N TYR A 138 -3.77 15.49 2.05
CA TYR A 138 -2.61 15.91 2.82
C TYR A 138 -1.81 14.74 3.37
N LEU A 139 -0.57 15.03 3.74
CA LEU A 139 0.28 14.17 4.55
C LEU A 139 0.48 14.81 5.91
N VAL A 140 0.69 13.98 6.92
CA VAL A 140 1.02 14.45 8.27
C VAL A 140 2.11 13.58 8.88
N GLY A 141 3.13 14.23 9.44
CA GLY A 141 4.16 13.62 10.27
C GLY A 141 3.80 13.82 11.74
N LEU A 142 3.59 12.72 12.43
CA LEU A 142 3.34 12.70 13.88
C LEU A 142 4.61 12.27 14.60
N ASP A 143 4.87 12.85 15.75
CA ASP A 143 5.81 12.28 16.70
C ASP A 143 5.33 10.87 17.09
N LYS A 144 6.11 9.84 16.78
CA LYS A 144 5.68 8.44 16.96
C LYS A 144 5.51 8.05 18.42
N GLN A 145 6.13 8.78 19.37
CA GLN A 145 6.04 8.50 20.80
C GLN A 145 4.75 9.05 21.41
N THR A 146 4.32 10.23 20.94
CA THR A 146 3.24 11.01 21.58
C THR A 146 1.99 11.18 20.70
N GLY A 147 2.09 10.89 19.40
CA GLY A 147 1.04 11.19 18.43
C GLY A 147 0.84 12.67 18.10
N LYS A 148 1.67 13.57 18.62
CA LYS A 148 1.59 15.02 18.34
C LYS A 148 2.01 15.29 16.91
N THR A 149 1.33 16.23 16.25
CA THR A 149 1.69 16.67 14.90
C THR A 149 3.01 17.46 14.93
N ILE A 150 3.98 16.98 14.14
CA ILE A 150 5.24 17.68 13.89
C ILE A 150 5.06 18.61 12.69
N TRP A 151 4.51 18.06 11.60
CA TRP A 151 4.19 18.82 10.40
C TRP A 151 2.92 18.28 9.73
N ARG A 152 2.23 19.14 8.99
CA ARG A 152 1.17 18.80 8.03
C ARG A 152 1.48 19.48 6.71
N ARG A 153 1.27 18.75 5.61
CA ARG A 153 1.44 19.26 4.25
C ARG A 153 0.20 18.94 3.42
N ASP A 154 -0.61 19.94 3.15
CA ASP A 154 -1.65 19.84 2.16
C ASP A 154 -1.01 19.75 0.77
N ARG A 155 -1.51 18.85 -0.09
CA ARG A 155 -0.97 18.71 -1.44
C ARG A 155 -1.30 19.92 -2.29
N SER A 156 -0.32 20.43 -3.02
CA SER A 156 -0.51 21.58 -3.90
C SER A 156 -1.16 21.25 -5.25
N THR A 157 -1.71 20.02 -5.40
CA THR A 157 -2.38 19.56 -6.63
C THR A 157 -3.58 20.45 -6.97
N LYS A 158 -3.58 21.00 -8.18
CA LYS A 158 -4.73 21.74 -8.73
C LYS A 158 -5.56 20.77 -9.56
N PHE A 159 -6.76 20.46 -9.11
CA PHE A 159 -7.62 19.51 -9.82
C PHE A 159 -8.37 20.14 -10.99
N GLY A 160 -8.79 21.40 -10.89
CA GLY A 160 -9.53 22.11 -11.93
C GLY A 160 -10.88 21.49 -12.25
N ASP A 161 -11.47 20.78 -11.29
CA ASP A 161 -12.68 19.99 -11.43
C ASP A 161 -13.86 20.55 -10.63
N GLU A 162 -13.76 21.78 -10.16
CA GLU A 162 -14.80 22.41 -9.36
C GLU A 162 -15.92 22.97 -10.25
N ASP A 163 -17.16 22.69 -9.86
CA ASP A 163 -18.34 23.30 -10.48
C ASP A 163 -18.32 24.81 -10.22
N PRO A 164 -18.33 25.64 -11.26
CA PRO A 164 -18.21 27.12 -11.11
C PRO A 164 -19.34 27.77 -10.30
N LYS A 165 -20.51 27.11 -10.19
CA LYS A 165 -21.70 27.66 -9.50
C LYS A 165 -21.72 27.24 -8.02
N THR A 166 -21.28 26.03 -7.72
CA THR A 166 -21.41 25.47 -6.38
C THR A 166 -20.08 25.37 -5.63
N GLY A 167 -18.95 25.50 -6.32
CA GLY A 167 -17.60 25.27 -5.78
C GLY A 167 -17.34 23.83 -5.37
N ARG A 168 -18.25 22.91 -5.68
CA ARG A 168 -18.10 21.51 -5.32
C ARG A 168 -17.26 20.75 -6.33
N PRO A 169 -16.45 19.78 -5.89
CA PRO A 169 -15.69 18.96 -6.81
C PRO A 169 -16.59 18.08 -7.68
N ALA A 170 -16.22 17.89 -8.93
CA ALA A 170 -16.90 16.97 -9.84
C ALA A 170 -16.89 15.55 -9.25
N ASN A 171 -17.90 14.74 -9.61
CA ASN A 171 -18.04 13.35 -9.18
C ASN A 171 -17.85 13.15 -7.66
N SER A 172 -18.31 14.08 -6.83
CA SER A 172 -18.15 14.05 -5.37
C SER A 172 -16.69 13.87 -4.94
N GLY A 173 -15.74 14.41 -5.68
CA GLY A 173 -14.31 14.35 -5.42
C GLY A 173 -13.66 12.98 -5.71
N ASP A 174 -14.32 12.09 -6.45
CA ASP A 174 -13.77 10.76 -6.77
C ASP A 174 -12.41 10.83 -7.47
N LEU A 175 -12.22 11.82 -8.33
CA LEU A 175 -10.98 12.02 -9.07
C LEU A 175 -9.83 12.63 -8.24
N ARG A 176 -10.07 12.97 -6.98
CA ARG A 176 -9.09 13.56 -6.06
C ARG A 176 -8.44 12.52 -5.14
N LYS A 177 -9.03 11.31 -5.05
CA LYS A 177 -8.60 10.27 -4.11
C LYS A 177 -7.36 9.52 -4.60
N ALA A 178 -6.57 9.07 -3.62
CA ALA A 178 -5.48 8.10 -3.79
C ALA A 178 -5.41 7.14 -2.61
N TYR A 179 -4.67 6.04 -2.79
CA TYR A 179 -4.60 4.92 -1.86
C TYR A 179 -3.17 4.44 -1.61
N SER A 180 -2.21 5.04 -2.30
CA SER A 180 -0.82 4.60 -2.29
C SER A 180 -0.15 4.90 -0.96
N THR A 181 0.70 3.98 -0.52
CA THR A 181 1.59 4.15 0.63
C THR A 181 2.92 4.72 0.14
N PRO A 182 3.47 5.77 0.75
CA PRO A 182 4.74 6.36 0.35
C PRO A 182 5.92 5.43 0.63
N ILE A 183 7.03 5.68 -0.09
CA ILE A 183 8.33 5.06 0.17
C ILE A 183 9.38 6.12 0.51
N PHE A 184 10.45 5.69 1.19
CA PHE A 184 11.64 6.51 1.35
C PHE A 184 12.72 6.01 0.42
N VAL A 185 13.37 6.93 -0.28
CA VAL A 185 14.51 6.65 -1.16
C VAL A 185 15.68 7.54 -0.76
N GLU A 186 16.86 6.95 -0.72
CA GLU A 186 18.09 7.70 -0.51
C GLU A 186 18.80 7.90 -1.84
N ILE A 187 19.02 9.16 -2.20
CA ILE A 187 19.63 9.58 -3.45
C ILE A 187 20.78 10.52 -3.10
N ASP A 188 22.01 10.13 -3.37
CA ASP A 188 23.22 10.93 -3.09
C ASP A 188 23.27 11.46 -1.64
N GLY A 189 22.89 10.64 -0.67
CA GLY A 189 22.87 10.98 0.75
C GLY A 189 21.68 11.83 1.20
N VAL A 190 20.73 12.13 0.30
CA VAL A 190 19.50 12.86 0.61
C VAL A 190 18.31 11.90 0.61
N THR A 191 17.60 11.79 1.73
CA THR A 191 16.36 11.01 1.79
C THR A 191 15.19 11.82 1.24
N GLN A 192 14.47 11.24 0.30
CA GLN A 192 13.22 11.77 -0.24
C GLN A 192 12.07 10.80 0.04
N MET A 193 10.90 11.31 0.39
CA MET A 193 9.68 10.53 0.52
C MET A 193 8.85 10.66 -0.76
N ILE A 194 8.66 9.55 -1.47
CA ILE A 194 7.93 9.50 -2.74
C ILE A 194 6.50 9.04 -2.48
N SER A 195 5.54 9.84 -2.88
CA SER A 195 4.12 9.61 -2.63
C SER A 195 3.29 9.81 -3.89
N ASN A 196 2.70 8.73 -4.40
CA ASN A 196 1.73 8.79 -5.49
C ASN A 196 0.41 9.36 -4.99
N ALA A 197 -0.15 10.31 -5.74
CA ALA A 197 -1.43 10.94 -5.46
C ALA A 197 -2.31 10.99 -6.73
N ALA A 198 -3.52 11.50 -6.62
CA ALA A 198 -4.31 11.80 -7.80
C ALA A 198 -3.65 12.93 -8.60
N LYS A 199 -3.55 12.75 -9.92
CA LYS A 199 -2.99 13.72 -10.88
C LYS A 199 -1.50 13.98 -10.78
N ALA A 200 -0.80 13.52 -9.73
CA ALA A 200 0.64 13.69 -9.60
C ALA A 200 1.29 12.69 -8.65
N CYS A 201 2.58 12.43 -8.88
CA CYS A 201 3.48 11.86 -7.87
C CYS A 201 4.36 12.99 -7.33
N TRP A 202 4.55 13.00 -6.03
CA TRP A 202 5.28 14.02 -5.29
C TRP A 202 6.46 13.41 -4.56
N ALA A 203 7.57 14.15 -4.50
CA ALA A 203 8.62 13.91 -3.53
C ALA A 203 8.55 14.99 -2.42
N TYR A 204 8.77 14.56 -1.20
CA TYR A 204 8.79 15.39 -0.01
C TYR A 204 10.08 15.20 0.77
N ASP A 205 10.50 16.23 1.46
CA ASP A 205 11.44 16.13 2.56
C ASP A 205 10.71 15.46 3.76
N PRO A 206 11.07 14.26 4.19
CA PRO A 206 10.35 13.59 5.27
C PRO A 206 10.54 14.26 6.65
N GLU A 207 11.57 15.11 6.82
CA GLU A 207 11.80 15.83 8.07
C GLU A 207 10.78 16.96 8.27
N THR A 208 10.46 17.68 7.19
CA THR A 208 9.68 18.94 7.25
C THR A 208 8.33 18.85 6.55
N GLY A 209 8.10 17.81 5.73
CA GLY A 209 6.96 17.69 4.83
C GLY A 209 7.01 18.66 3.64
N ALA A 210 8.13 19.34 3.40
CA ALA A 210 8.25 20.25 2.26
C ALA A 210 8.22 19.50 0.93
N GLU A 211 7.45 20.00 -0.04
CA GLU A 211 7.46 19.51 -1.41
C GLU A 211 8.80 19.79 -2.08
N LEU A 212 9.40 18.77 -2.68
CA LEU A 212 10.66 18.88 -3.40
C LEU A 212 10.42 18.97 -4.91
N TRP A 213 9.77 17.98 -5.46
CA TRP A 213 9.42 17.92 -6.88
C TRP A 213 8.11 17.17 -7.13
N SER A 214 7.57 17.32 -8.34
CA SER A 214 6.38 16.60 -8.78
C SER A 214 6.49 16.14 -10.24
N VAL A 215 5.79 15.04 -10.53
CA VAL A 215 5.53 14.53 -11.89
C VAL A 215 4.03 14.43 -12.07
N HIS A 216 3.49 15.10 -13.09
CA HIS A 216 2.05 15.22 -13.34
C HIS A 216 1.56 14.25 -14.41
N TYR A 217 0.39 13.67 -14.17
CA TYR A 217 -0.31 12.75 -15.08
C TYR A 217 -1.83 12.95 -15.01
N PRO A 218 -2.61 12.55 -16.05
CA PRO A 218 -4.05 12.85 -16.09
C PRO A 218 -4.92 11.94 -15.23
N THR A 219 -4.42 10.81 -14.76
CA THR A 219 -5.14 9.76 -14.05
C THR A 219 -5.29 10.04 -12.54
N HIS A 220 -6.03 9.19 -11.84
CA HIS A 220 -6.37 9.34 -10.43
C HIS A 220 -6.35 7.97 -9.71
N SER A 221 -6.57 7.97 -8.41
CA SER A 221 -6.71 6.77 -7.57
C SER A 221 -5.53 5.78 -7.65
N PRO A 222 -4.26 6.22 -7.67
CA PRO A 222 -3.14 5.29 -7.59
C PRO A 222 -3.17 4.53 -6.26
N SER A 223 -3.08 3.20 -6.36
CA SER A 223 -3.03 2.29 -5.21
C SER A 223 -1.66 1.65 -5.05
N SER A 224 -0.97 1.44 -6.17
CA SER A 224 0.36 0.85 -6.19
C SER A 224 1.37 1.72 -5.46
N ARG A 225 2.20 1.10 -4.66
CA ARG A 225 3.35 1.72 -4.01
C ARG A 225 4.44 1.98 -5.06
N PRO A 226 5.14 3.13 -5.05
CA PRO A 226 6.32 3.34 -5.89
C PRO A 226 7.40 2.30 -5.63
N VAL A 227 8.24 2.02 -6.62
CA VAL A 227 9.41 1.13 -6.50
C VAL A 227 10.66 1.91 -6.89
N TYR A 228 11.77 1.67 -6.23
CA TYR A 228 13.04 2.34 -6.49
C TYR A 228 14.14 1.34 -6.84
N SER A 229 14.88 1.61 -7.91
CA SER A 229 16.13 0.96 -8.23
C SER A 229 17.30 1.91 -8.02
N LYS A 230 18.14 1.57 -7.05
CA LYS A 230 19.37 2.34 -6.81
C LYS A 230 20.37 2.15 -7.97
N GLU A 231 20.45 0.94 -8.52
CA GLU A 231 21.34 0.59 -9.61
C GLU A 231 21.02 1.35 -10.89
N LEU A 232 19.72 1.49 -11.19
CA LEU A 232 19.26 2.24 -12.38
C LEU A 232 19.13 3.74 -12.12
N GLY A 233 19.14 4.17 -10.85
CA GLY A 233 18.83 5.54 -10.46
C GLY A 233 17.41 5.95 -10.87
N GLN A 234 16.44 5.04 -10.78
CA GLN A 234 15.08 5.27 -11.26
C GLN A 234 14.02 4.91 -10.23
N ILE A 235 12.97 5.72 -10.19
CA ILE A 235 11.75 5.51 -9.40
C ILE A 235 10.64 5.13 -10.37
N PHE A 236 10.02 3.98 -10.16
CA PHE A 236 8.89 3.50 -10.95
C PHE A 236 7.59 3.86 -10.23
N ILE A 237 6.76 4.66 -10.87
CA ILE A 237 5.47 5.12 -10.34
C ILE A 237 4.32 4.58 -11.19
N ASN A 238 3.23 4.20 -10.54
CA ASN A 238 1.98 3.86 -11.21
C ASN A 238 1.06 5.07 -11.18
N THR A 239 0.50 5.44 -12.33
CA THR A 239 -0.30 6.65 -12.45
C THR A 239 -1.77 6.49 -11.99
N GLY A 240 -2.20 5.28 -11.65
CA GLY A 240 -3.53 5.02 -11.05
C GLY A 240 -4.56 4.43 -12.02
N LEU A 241 -5.84 4.69 -11.77
CA LEU A 241 -6.96 4.14 -12.54
C LEU A 241 -7.25 4.93 -13.83
N GLY A 242 -8.02 4.33 -14.70
CA GLY A 242 -8.35 4.84 -16.03
C GLY A 242 -7.41 4.21 -17.06
N LYS A 243 -6.55 5.01 -17.64
CA LYS A 243 -5.40 4.53 -18.44
C LYS A 243 -4.17 4.49 -17.54
N ALA A 244 -4.12 3.51 -16.64
CA ALA A 244 -2.97 3.32 -15.77
C ALA A 244 -1.69 3.11 -16.61
N GLU A 245 -0.61 3.73 -16.17
CA GLU A 245 0.70 3.64 -16.79
C GLU A 245 1.75 3.43 -15.70
N ILE A 246 2.88 2.81 -16.05
CA ILE A 246 4.10 2.86 -15.24
C ILE A 246 5.05 3.86 -15.89
N TRP A 247 5.49 4.83 -15.11
CA TRP A 247 6.50 5.78 -15.54
C TRP A 247 7.80 5.55 -14.76
N ALA A 248 8.91 5.52 -15.46
CA ALA A 248 10.23 5.57 -14.84
C ALA A 248 10.68 7.03 -14.75
N VAL A 249 10.95 7.45 -13.53
CA VAL A 249 11.40 8.82 -13.22
C VAL A 249 12.84 8.74 -12.74
N ARG A 250 13.74 9.49 -13.36
CA ARG A 250 15.14 9.58 -12.94
C ARG A 250 15.20 10.17 -11.51
N ALA A 251 15.84 9.42 -10.62
CA ALA A 251 16.08 9.86 -9.26
C ALA A 251 17.17 10.96 -9.23
N ASP A 252 16.89 12.08 -8.61
CA ASP A 252 17.80 13.22 -8.51
C ASP A 252 17.63 13.91 -7.15
N ALA A 253 18.70 13.99 -6.37
CA ALA A 253 18.72 14.66 -5.06
C ALA A 253 18.46 16.17 -5.15
N LYS A 254 18.76 16.76 -6.31
CA LYS A 254 18.65 18.21 -6.54
C LYS A 254 17.38 18.60 -7.30
N ALA A 255 16.56 17.63 -7.76
CA ALA A 255 15.30 17.92 -8.46
C ALA A 255 14.38 18.79 -7.61
N ARG A 256 13.80 19.83 -8.21
CA ARG A 256 12.86 20.75 -7.57
C ARG A 256 11.77 21.18 -8.55
N GLY A 257 10.55 21.42 -8.02
CA GLY A 257 9.41 21.86 -8.81
C GLY A 257 8.85 20.76 -9.72
N GLU A 258 8.20 21.12 -10.80
CA GLU A 258 7.67 20.19 -11.77
C GLU A 258 8.78 19.66 -12.69
N ILE A 259 8.91 18.32 -12.75
CA ILE A 259 9.98 17.64 -13.49
C ILE A 259 9.48 16.67 -14.55
N SER A 260 8.19 16.74 -14.91
CA SER A 260 7.54 15.81 -15.86
C SER A 260 8.27 15.74 -17.20
N ASP A 261 8.71 16.87 -17.74
CA ASP A 261 9.34 16.96 -19.07
C ASP A 261 10.85 16.63 -19.03
N THR A 262 11.47 16.63 -17.85
CA THR A 262 12.94 16.52 -17.73
C THR A 262 13.41 15.21 -17.11
N HIS A 263 12.60 14.55 -16.30
CA HIS A 263 13.01 13.37 -15.53
C HIS A 263 12.23 12.10 -15.87
N VAL A 264 11.14 12.15 -16.61
CA VAL A 264 10.47 10.94 -17.09
C VAL A 264 11.32 10.31 -18.19
N VAL A 265 11.84 9.11 -17.91
CA VAL A 265 12.77 8.38 -18.81
C VAL A 265 11.99 7.58 -19.84
N TRP A 266 10.98 6.84 -19.40
CA TRP A 266 10.09 6.07 -20.25
C TRP A 266 8.72 5.88 -19.61
N LYS A 267 7.75 5.45 -20.43
CA LYS A 267 6.36 5.17 -20.04
C LYS A 267 5.94 3.83 -20.60
N LEU A 268 5.44 2.95 -19.75
CA LEU A 268 4.79 1.71 -20.15
C LEU A 268 3.26 1.90 -20.09
N LEU A 269 2.59 1.76 -21.25
CA LEU A 269 1.18 2.12 -21.44
C LEU A 269 0.22 0.93 -21.38
N LYS A 270 0.73 -0.30 -21.30
CA LYS A 270 -0.06 -1.53 -21.39
C LYS A 270 0.35 -2.51 -20.29
N ARG A 271 -0.61 -3.34 -19.85
CA ARG A 271 -0.39 -4.38 -18.82
C ARG A 271 0.09 -3.86 -17.47
N THR A 272 -0.16 -2.62 -17.21
CA THR A 272 0.21 -1.96 -15.96
C THR A 272 -0.82 -2.27 -14.87
N PRO A 273 -0.40 -2.40 -13.62
CA PRO A 273 -1.31 -2.76 -12.53
C PRO A 273 -2.33 -1.63 -12.27
N LYS A 274 -3.54 -2.03 -11.93
CA LYS A 274 -4.58 -1.10 -11.45
C LYS A 274 -4.48 -0.87 -9.94
N ARG A 275 -4.09 -1.90 -9.18
CA ARG A 275 -4.10 -1.90 -7.71
C ARG A 275 -2.83 -2.45 -7.08
N SER A 276 -2.36 -3.62 -7.52
CA SER A 276 -1.17 -4.27 -6.98
C SER A 276 0.09 -3.43 -7.22
N SER A 277 1.03 -3.48 -6.29
CA SER A 277 2.34 -2.88 -6.51
C SER A 277 3.21 -3.82 -7.33
N PRO A 278 3.98 -3.29 -8.29
CA PRO A 278 4.99 -4.09 -9.00
C PRO A 278 6.13 -4.50 -8.06
N VAL A 279 6.89 -5.52 -8.47
CA VAL A 279 8.13 -5.90 -7.81
C VAL A 279 9.29 -5.86 -8.79
N LEU A 280 10.42 -5.31 -8.34
CA LEU A 280 11.65 -5.23 -9.11
C LEU A 280 12.61 -6.34 -8.65
N VAL A 281 13.18 -7.09 -9.63
CA VAL A 281 14.23 -8.09 -9.38
C VAL A 281 15.35 -7.85 -10.37
N GLY A 282 16.47 -7.30 -9.93
CA GLY A 282 17.50 -6.80 -10.83
C GLY A 282 16.94 -5.75 -11.79
N ASP A 283 17.10 -6.00 -13.09
CA ASP A 283 16.59 -5.12 -14.15
C ASP A 283 15.18 -5.52 -14.67
N LEU A 284 14.47 -6.39 -13.95
CA LEU A 284 13.16 -6.91 -14.35
C LEU A 284 12.06 -6.36 -13.46
N LEU A 285 11.04 -5.72 -14.06
CA LEU A 285 9.88 -5.19 -13.39
C LEU A 285 8.67 -6.12 -13.63
N PHE A 286 8.23 -6.83 -12.58
CA PHE A 286 7.08 -7.73 -12.63
C PHE A 286 5.80 -7.03 -12.19
N MET A 287 4.72 -7.31 -12.89
CA MET A 287 3.41 -6.67 -12.71
C MET A 287 2.28 -7.67 -12.88
N ALA A 288 1.11 -7.34 -12.32
CA ALA A 288 -0.11 -8.13 -12.52
C ALA A 288 -1.33 -7.21 -12.70
N ASN A 289 -2.18 -7.53 -13.66
CA ASN A 289 -3.43 -6.82 -13.92
C ASN A 289 -4.40 -7.68 -14.75
N ASP A 290 -5.70 -7.63 -14.44
CA ASP A 290 -6.78 -8.26 -15.22
C ASP A 290 -6.48 -9.73 -15.60
N GLY A 291 -5.99 -10.53 -14.65
CA GLY A 291 -5.67 -11.94 -14.86
C GLY A 291 -4.36 -12.19 -15.62
N VAL A 292 -3.58 -11.17 -15.89
CA VAL A 292 -2.32 -11.27 -16.64
C VAL A 292 -1.16 -10.90 -15.74
N ALA A 293 -0.17 -11.79 -15.66
CA ALA A 293 1.17 -11.50 -15.17
C ALA A 293 2.02 -10.97 -16.32
N ALA A 294 2.88 -10.01 -16.05
CA ALA A 294 3.76 -9.41 -17.05
C ALA A 294 5.13 -9.08 -16.46
N CYS A 295 6.13 -9.06 -17.32
CA CYS A 295 7.49 -8.60 -17.00
C CYS A 295 7.96 -7.61 -18.06
N ALA A 296 8.55 -6.52 -17.59
CA ALA A 296 9.18 -5.52 -18.45
C ALA A 296 10.65 -5.34 -18.08
N ASP A 297 11.47 -4.95 -19.06
CA ASP A 297 12.81 -4.44 -18.82
C ASP A 297 12.71 -3.09 -18.10
N ALA A 298 13.28 -3.00 -16.91
CA ALA A 298 13.17 -1.80 -16.08
C ALA A 298 14.01 -0.62 -16.61
N LYS A 299 15.00 -0.86 -17.48
CA LYS A 299 15.81 0.21 -18.10
C LYS A 299 15.06 0.93 -19.21
N THR A 300 14.30 0.16 -20.00
CA THR A 300 13.69 0.64 -21.24
C THR A 300 12.16 0.76 -21.18
N GLY A 301 11.52 0.05 -20.26
CA GLY A 301 10.06 -0.12 -20.21
C GLY A 301 9.52 -1.10 -21.27
N GLU A 302 10.39 -1.81 -21.99
CA GLU A 302 9.98 -2.81 -22.96
C GLU A 302 9.33 -4.00 -22.29
N LEU A 303 8.15 -4.41 -22.79
CA LEU A 303 7.43 -5.57 -22.29
C LEU A 303 8.10 -6.84 -22.83
N LEU A 304 8.73 -7.62 -21.94
CA LEU A 304 9.45 -8.84 -22.30
C LEU A 304 8.51 -10.03 -22.48
N TRP A 305 7.54 -10.18 -21.58
CA TRP A 305 6.50 -11.19 -21.67
C TRP A 305 5.23 -10.78 -20.93
N GLN A 306 4.11 -11.41 -21.32
CA GLN A 306 2.80 -11.31 -20.66
C GLN A 306 2.09 -12.65 -20.79
N GLU A 307 1.55 -13.18 -19.68
CA GLU A 307 0.89 -14.46 -19.65
C GLU A 307 -0.33 -14.46 -18.73
N ARG A 308 -1.35 -15.24 -19.06
CA ARG A 308 -2.50 -15.40 -18.19
C ARG A 308 -2.10 -16.23 -16.97
N ALA A 309 -2.32 -15.69 -15.76
CA ALA A 309 -1.83 -16.28 -14.52
C ALA A 309 -2.83 -16.22 -13.36
N GLY A 310 -4.10 -15.98 -13.63
CA GLY A 310 -5.15 -15.95 -12.62
C GLY A 310 -6.33 -15.06 -12.95
N GLY A 311 -6.99 -14.55 -11.89
CA GLY A 311 -8.07 -13.57 -11.93
C GLY A 311 -7.58 -12.13 -11.70
N GLU A 312 -8.41 -11.32 -11.04
CA GLU A 312 -8.03 -9.95 -10.66
C GLU A 312 -6.97 -9.95 -9.56
N TYR A 313 -6.13 -8.90 -9.54
CA TYR A 313 -5.05 -8.75 -8.57
C TYR A 313 -5.18 -7.44 -7.77
N SER A 314 -5.36 -7.57 -6.45
CA SER A 314 -5.23 -6.47 -5.48
C SER A 314 -3.98 -6.61 -4.64
N ALA A 315 -3.63 -7.84 -4.23
CA ALA A 315 -2.42 -8.13 -3.50
C ALA A 315 -1.17 -7.74 -4.30
N SER A 316 -0.22 -7.07 -3.67
CA SER A 316 1.07 -6.77 -4.28
C SER A 316 1.93 -8.04 -4.40
N LEU A 317 2.78 -8.06 -5.41
CA LEU A 317 3.71 -9.15 -5.66
C LEU A 317 4.83 -9.14 -4.62
N ILE A 318 5.40 -10.32 -4.39
CA ILE A 318 6.62 -10.47 -3.60
C ILE A 318 7.64 -11.33 -4.34
N SER A 319 8.92 -11.20 -3.98
CA SER A 319 10.01 -11.99 -4.57
C SER A 319 11.08 -12.36 -3.55
N ASP A 320 11.74 -13.50 -3.75
CA ASP A 320 12.96 -13.93 -3.07
C ASP A 320 14.24 -13.64 -3.88
N GLY A 321 14.10 -12.88 -4.99
CA GLY A 321 15.17 -12.61 -5.94
C GLY A 321 15.36 -13.69 -7.03
N LYS A 322 14.71 -14.84 -6.89
CA LYS A 322 14.73 -15.95 -7.88
C LYS A 322 13.36 -16.27 -8.43
N HIS A 323 12.32 -16.06 -7.63
CA HIS A 323 10.94 -16.32 -7.96
C HIS A 323 10.09 -15.08 -7.64
N VAL A 324 8.94 -14.98 -8.31
CA VAL A 324 7.90 -13.99 -8.05
C VAL A 324 6.59 -14.70 -7.77
N TRP A 325 5.92 -14.31 -6.67
CA TRP A 325 4.62 -14.83 -6.27
C TRP A 325 3.53 -13.84 -6.59
N PHE A 326 2.48 -14.36 -7.22
CA PHE A 326 1.24 -13.66 -7.55
C PHE A 326 0.10 -14.30 -6.78
N PHE A 327 -0.72 -13.53 -6.08
CA PHE A 327 -1.93 -14.02 -5.38
C PHE A 327 -3.12 -13.23 -5.89
N ASP A 328 -4.10 -13.93 -6.45
CA ASP A 328 -5.28 -13.31 -7.01
C ASP A 328 -6.46 -13.21 -6.02
N GLU A 329 -7.52 -12.52 -6.43
CA GLU A 329 -8.70 -12.26 -5.60
C GLU A 329 -9.63 -13.46 -5.43
N ILE A 330 -9.35 -14.59 -6.11
CA ILE A 330 -10.09 -15.86 -5.95
C ILE A 330 -9.28 -16.93 -5.22
N GLY A 331 -8.02 -16.68 -4.87
CA GLY A 331 -7.18 -17.55 -4.05
C GLY A 331 -6.14 -18.35 -4.83
N LEU A 332 -5.98 -18.10 -6.12
CA LEU A 332 -4.91 -18.71 -6.89
C LEU A 332 -3.57 -18.04 -6.59
N GLY A 333 -2.60 -18.83 -6.18
CA GLY A 333 -1.21 -18.43 -5.98
C GLY A 333 -0.34 -19.00 -7.09
N THR A 334 0.17 -18.15 -7.99
CA THR A 334 1.08 -18.52 -9.08
C THR A 334 2.50 -18.11 -8.74
N VAL A 335 3.46 -19.00 -8.96
CA VAL A 335 4.89 -18.75 -8.78
C VAL A 335 5.57 -18.86 -10.12
N VAL A 336 6.30 -17.81 -10.49
CA VAL A 336 7.11 -17.78 -11.70
C VAL A 336 8.57 -17.55 -11.37
N LYS A 337 9.48 -17.95 -12.25
CA LYS A 337 10.89 -17.62 -12.15
C LYS A 337 11.10 -16.13 -12.41
N ALA A 338 11.96 -15.50 -11.65
CA ALA A 338 12.36 -14.10 -11.88
C ALA A 338 13.29 -14.02 -13.09
N SER A 339 12.71 -14.04 -14.30
CA SER A 339 13.42 -14.14 -15.58
C SER A 339 12.77 -13.28 -16.66
N GLY A 340 13.55 -12.82 -17.64
CA GLY A 340 13.07 -12.14 -18.84
C GLY A 340 12.26 -13.04 -19.80
N THR A 341 12.14 -14.34 -19.51
CA THR A 341 11.27 -15.29 -20.19
C THR A 341 10.30 -15.92 -19.19
N TYR A 342 9.05 -16.12 -19.59
CA TYR A 342 8.05 -16.70 -18.71
C TYR A 342 8.34 -18.18 -18.41
N GLU A 343 8.42 -18.53 -17.12
CA GLU A 343 8.54 -19.89 -16.64
C GLU A 343 7.71 -20.06 -15.38
N LYS A 344 6.57 -20.76 -15.47
CA LYS A 344 5.72 -21.09 -14.32
C LYS A 344 6.36 -22.22 -13.52
N VAL A 345 6.66 -21.98 -12.25
CA VAL A 345 7.30 -22.94 -11.34
C VAL A 345 6.28 -23.72 -10.54
N ALA A 346 5.23 -23.06 -10.07
CA ALA A 346 4.19 -23.68 -9.26
C ALA A 346 2.86 -22.91 -9.35
N GLU A 347 1.80 -23.62 -9.01
CA GLU A 347 0.46 -23.07 -8.86
C GLU A 347 -0.21 -23.73 -7.66
N ASN A 348 -0.84 -22.94 -6.79
CA ASN A 348 -1.48 -23.41 -5.57
C ASN A 348 -2.77 -22.62 -5.35
N THR A 349 -3.76 -23.26 -4.72
CA THR A 349 -5.04 -22.62 -4.41
C THR A 349 -5.23 -22.54 -2.90
N LEU A 350 -5.60 -21.37 -2.42
CA LEU A 350 -6.10 -21.13 -1.08
C LEU A 350 -7.64 -21.14 -1.11
N ASP A 351 -8.26 -21.38 0.05
CA ASP A 351 -9.72 -21.55 0.15
C ASP A 351 -10.54 -20.25 0.03
N ALA A 352 -9.89 -19.11 -0.03
CA ALA A 352 -10.52 -17.81 -0.26
C ALA A 352 -9.53 -16.84 -0.90
N GLY A 353 -10.05 -15.81 -1.54
CA GLY A 353 -9.26 -14.83 -2.28
C GLY A 353 -8.36 -13.95 -1.43
N CYS A 354 -7.28 -13.45 -2.04
CA CYS A 354 -6.30 -12.60 -1.42
C CYS A 354 -6.43 -11.16 -1.95
N LEU A 355 -6.74 -10.21 -1.05
CA LEU A 355 -6.67 -8.77 -1.35
C LEU A 355 -5.50 -8.13 -0.60
N ALA A 356 -5.16 -8.66 0.57
CA ALA A 356 -3.99 -8.27 1.33
C ALA A 356 -2.70 -8.76 0.65
N SER A 357 -1.67 -7.94 0.63
CA SER A 357 -0.34 -8.37 0.21
C SER A 357 0.24 -9.36 1.24
N PRO A 358 0.97 -10.40 0.81
CA PRO A 358 1.63 -11.31 1.74
C PRO A 358 2.77 -10.62 2.50
N ALA A 359 3.04 -11.11 3.71
CA ALA A 359 4.25 -10.78 4.46
C ALA A 359 5.22 -11.96 4.46
N VAL A 360 6.49 -11.67 4.67
CA VAL A 360 7.55 -12.66 4.78
C VAL A 360 8.27 -12.48 6.11
N SER A 361 8.41 -13.54 6.88
CA SER A 361 9.20 -13.57 8.11
C SER A 361 9.73 -14.97 8.37
N ASP A 362 10.97 -15.09 8.83
CA ASP A 362 11.63 -16.36 9.19
C ASP A 362 11.48 -17.47 8.13
N GLY A 363 11.64 -17.11 6.85
CA GLY A 363 11.54 -18.05 5.74
C GLY A 363 10.13 -18.59 5.47
N ALA A 364 9.10 -17.99 6.05
CA ALA A 364 7.71 -18.33 5.84
C ALA A 364 6.93 -17.16 5.20
N LEU A 365 5.92 -17.50 4.40
CA LEU A 365 4.91 -16.57 3.91
C LEU A 365 3.74 -16.50 4.90
N PHE A 366 3.29 -15.29 5.16
CA PHE A 366 2.04 -15.02 5.88
C PHE A 366 1.05 -14.44 4.88
N VAL A 367 0.05 -15.23 4.54
CA VAL A 367 -0.93 -14.88 3.50
C VAL A 367 -2.28 -14.70 4.15
N ARG A 368 -2.83 -13.49 4.05
CA ARG A 368 -4.17 -13.19 4.50
C ARG A 368 -5.16 -13.34 3.36
N THR A 369 -6.08 -14.27 3.50
CA THR A 369 -7.27 -14.40 2.64
C THR A 369 -8.43 -13.59 3.21
N ARG A 370 -9.57 -13.60 2.55
CA ARG A 370 -10.80 -12.94 3.06
C ARG A 370 -11.25 -13.48 4.43
N THR A 371 -10.89 -14.72 4.77
CA THR A 371 -11.41 -15.43 5.94
C THR A 371 -10.35 -15.90 6.93
N HIS A 372 -9.09 -16.01 6.51
CA HIS A 372 -8.03 -16.61 7.32
C HIS A 372 -6.68 -15.91 7.16
N LEU A 373 -5.82 -16.08 8.15
CA LEU A 373 -4.39 -15.88 8.03
C LEU A 373 -3.70 -17.25 7.98
N TYR A 374 -2.82 -17.42 7.00
CA TYR A 374 -2.00 -18.62 6.81
C TYR A 374 -0.53 -18.33 7.11
N ARG A 375 0.16 -19.27 7.72
CA ARG A 375 1.60 -19.38 7.66
C ARG A 375 1.98 -20.53 6.75
N ILE A 376 2.72 -20.23 5.69
CA ILE A 376 3.12 -21.20 4.65
C ILE A 376 4.64 -21.22 4.62
N GLY A 377 5.25 -22.39 4.82
CA GLY A 377 6.70 -22.54 4.86
C GLY A 377 7.09 -23.90 5.42
N ARG A 378 8.33 -24.01 5.82
CA ARG A 378 8.79 -25.19 6.57
C ARG A 378 8.33 -25.06 8.02
N PRO A 379 7.98 -26.17 8.67
CA PRO A 379 7.66 -26.21 10.11
C PRO A 379 8.77 -25.64 10.97
#